data_625e0a67f1ce834e83bfd59754f28dcf
#
_entry.id   625e0a67f1ce834e83bfd59754f28dcf
#
_cell.length_a   1.000
_cell.length_b   1.000
_cell.length_c   1.000
_cell.angle_alpha   90.00
_cell.angle_beta   90.00
_cell.angle_gamma   90.00
#
_symmetry.space_group_name_H-M   'P 1'
#
loop_
_entity.id
_entity.type
_entity.pdbx_description
1 polymer ?
#
loop_
_entity_poly.entity_id
_entity_poly.type
_entity_poly.pdbx_seq_one_letter_code
_entity_poly.pdbx_strand_id
1 'polypeptide(L)'
;MGKVFKAFLINSLFFTLFHFDGLSSEYVIGFGSCLHQDYPQPIWEQVKKQSPNLFIMLGDNVYGDTYGDIDNLNNAYQKQKLVLEKFKLDFPFLAIWDDHDFGKNDGGNEYIFKNSSKQLFLKYWKIPEDDNRYQRDGLYFEKILNFEHGTVQILILDTRYFRSSLLKNQKTVKNGMGHYLPDYDLKKTMLGKIQWKWLIKALEREVDVRVIGTSIQLLAEGHRWERWGNFPNERKKLLKLLAKTSNNKVIVISGDRHLGG
;
A
#
# COMPACT_ATOMS: atom_id res chain seq x y z
N MET A 1 -21.60 -23.23 -11.18
CA MET A 1 -21.58 -22.31 -12.33
C MET A 1 -20.54 -21.25 -12.03
N GLY A 2 -19.53 -21.14 -12.88
CA GLY A 2 -18.30 -20.39 -12.63
C GLY A 2 -18.50 -18.87 -12.60
N LYS A 3 -17.96 -18.25 -11.57
CA LYS A 3 -17.89 -16.79 -11.43
C LYS A 3 -16.75 -16.27 -12.34
N VAL A 4 -17.07 -15.37 -13.24
CA VAL A 4 -16.10 -14.79 -14.16
C VAL A 4 -15.47 -13.57 -13.50
N PHE A 5 -14.16 -13.65 -13.25
CA PHE A 5 -13.35 -12.49 -12.93
C PHE A 5 -12.94 -11.81 -14.25
N LYS A 6 -13.29 -10.56 -14.41
CA LYS A 6 -12.69 -9.73 -15.44
C LYS A 6 -11.71 -8.76 -14.79
N ALA A 7 -10.43 -8.97 -15.05
CA ALA A 7 -9.39 -8.01 -14.76
C ALA A 7 -9.12 -7.22 -16.04
N PHE A 8 -9.19 -5.90 -15.99
CA PHE A 8 -8.80 -5.05 -17.10
C PHE A 8 -7.50 -4.32 -16.75
N LEU A 9 -6.50 -4.54 -17.57
CA LEU A 9 -5.19 -3.90 -17.48
C LEU A 9 -5.20 -2.58 -18.26
N ILE A 10 -4.95 -1.49 -17.59
CA ILE A 10 -4.59 -0.21 -18.26
C ILE A 10 -3.47 0.41 -17.41
N ASN A 11 -2.24 0.35 -17.93
CA ASN A 11 -1.05 1.05 -17.44
C ASN A 11 -1.00 1.28 -15.91
N SER A 12 -0.65 0.23 -15.16
CA SER A 12 -0.45 0.28 -13.70
C SER A 12 -1.71 0.48 -12.84
N LEU A 13 -2.91 0.38 -13.41
CA LEU A 13 -4.17 0.50 -12.68
C LEU A 13 -4.95 -0.81 -12.76
N PHE A 14 -5.25 -1.39 -11.61
CA PHE A 14 -6.06 -2.61 -11.52
C PHE A 14 -7.43 -2.30 -10.94
N PHE A 15 -8.46 -2.92 -11.54
CA PHE A 15 -9.82 -2.95 -11.00
C PHE A 15 -10.20 -4.38 -10.66
N THR A 16 -10.64 -4.60 -9.45
CA THR A 16 -11.20 -5.88 -9.03
C THR A 16 -12.72 -5.72 -8.90
N LEU A 17 -13.47 -6.48 -9.70
CA LEU A 17 -14.93 -6.49 -9.69
C LEU A 17 -15.41 -7.63 -8.77
N PHE A 18 -16.21 -7.30 -7.80
CA PHE A 18 -16.90 -8.27 -6.95
C PHE A 18 -18.38 -8.34 -7.40
N HIS A 19 -18.79 -9.47 -7.96
CA HIS A 19 -20.20 -9.75 -8.23
C HIS A 19 -20.79 -10.55 -7.07
N PHE A 20 -21.83 -10.01 -6.45
CA PHE A 20 -22.69 -10.73 -5.52
C PHE A 20 -24.01 -11.00 -6.23
N ASP A 21 -24.40 -12.29 -6.37
CA ASP A 21 -25.60 -12.70 -7.13
C ASP A 21 -26.89 -12.16 -6.45
N GLY A 22 -27.69 -11.40 -7.19
CA GLY A 22 -29.02 -10.90 -6.79
C GLY A 22 -29.13 -9.40 -6.87
N LEU A 23 -29.61 -8.80 -8.00
CA LEU A 23 -29.87 -7.36 -8.23
C LEU A 23 -28.89 -6.39 -7.50
N SER A 24 -27.63 -6.75 -7.44
CA SER A 24 -26.65 -6.04 -6.65
C SER A 24 -25.88 -5.06 -7.51
N SER A 25 -25.88 -3.83 -7.10
CA SER A 25 -24.94 -2.83 -7.60
C SER A 25 -23.51 -3.36 -7.44
N GLU A 26 -22.78 -3.36 -8.54
CA GLU A 26 -21.34 -3.68 -8.56
C GLU A 26 -20.60 -2.69 -7.66
N TYR A 27 -19.72 -3.18 -6.77
CA TYR A 27 -18.86 -2.31 -5.97
C TYR A 27 -17.43 -2.37 -6.50
N VAL A 28 -17.00 -1.27 -7.10
CA VAL A 28 -15.70 -1.17 -7.78
C VAL A 28 -14.66 -0.60 -6.83
N ILE A 29 -13.60 -1.35 -6.57
CA ILE A 29 -12.42 -0.90 -5.83
C ILE A 29 -11.28 -0.72 -6.82
N GLY A 30 -10.86 0.53 -7.04
CA GLY A 30 -9.64 0.86 -7.76
C GLY A 30 -8.43 0.88 -6.83
N PHE A 31 -7.24 0.63 -7.36
CA PHE A 31 -6.01 0.82 -6.62
C PHE A 31 -4.84 1.19 -7.54
N GLY A 32 -3.86 1.87 -6.97
CA GLY A 32 -2.66 2.30 -7.69
C GLY A 32 -1.60 2.87 -6.75
N SER A 33 -0.45 3.22 -7.32
CA SER A 33 0.70 3.79 -6.61
C SER A 33 1.54 4.67 -7.54
N CYS A 34 2.61 5.24 -7.03
CA CYS A 34 3.67 5.88 -7.82
C CYS A 34 3.19 7.09 -8.63
N LEU A 35 2.58 8.03 -7.92
CA LEU A 35 1.95 9.22 -8.49
C LEU A 35 2.86 10.44 -8.36
N HIS A 36 3.63 10.73 -9.40
CA HIS A 36 4.61 11.81 -9.35
C HIS A 36 3.96 13.18 -9.64
N GLN A 37 4.04 14.11 -8.67
CA GLN A 37 3.38 15.42 -8.70
C GLN A 37 3.88 16.37 -9.80
N ASP A 38 5.06 16.13 -10.36
CA ASP A 38 5.65 17.00 -11.38
C ASP A 38 5.32 16.56 -12.82
N TYR A 39 4.61 15.43 -12.97
CA TYR A 39 4.19 14.92 -14.28
C TYR A 39 2.68 15.02 -14.47
N PRO A 40 2.20 15.13 -15.73
CA PRO A 40 0.79 15.00 -16.04
C PRO A 40 0.24 13.63 -15.58
N GLN A 41 -0.98 13.63 -15.04
CA GLN A 41 -1.62 12.44 -14.50
C GLN A 41 -2.93 12.11 -15.24
N PRO A 42 -2.92 11.92 -16.58
CA PRO A 42 -4.13 11.70 -17.37
C PRO A 42 -4.87 10.40 -17.01
N ILE A 43 -4.21 9.53 -16.25
CA ILE A 43 -4.77 8.27 -15.77
C ILE A 43 -6.08 8.49 -14.98
N TRP A 44 -6.21 9.61 -14.27
CA TRP A 44 -7.40 9.92 -13.48
C TRP A 44 -8.66 10.06 -14.33
N GLU A 45 -8.54 10.49 -15.59
CA GLU A 45 -9.68 10.50 -16.52
C GLU A 45 -10.17 9.09 -16.86
N GLN A 46 -9.27 8.12 -16.91
CA GLN A 46 -9.64 6.71 -17.13
C GLN A 46 -10.22 6.08 -15.87
N VAL A 47 -9.65 6.40 -14.70
CA VAL A 47 -10.17 5.97 -13.40
C VAL A 47 -11.62 6.45 -13.21
N LYS A 48 -11.90 7.72 -13.50
CA LYS A 48 -13.27 8.30 -13.41
C LYS A 48 -14.27 7.55 -14.28
N LYS A 49 -13.88 7.16 -15.50
CA LYS A 49 -14.75 6.38 -16.40
C LYS A 49 -15.17 5.02 -15.84
N GLN A 50 -14.37 4.47 -14.92
CA GLN A 50 -14.71 3.21 -14.24
C GLN A 50 -15.59 3.42 -13.00
N SER A 51 -15.86 4.68 -12.62
CA SER A 51 -16.72 5.07 -11.50
C SER A 51 -16.44 4.25 -10.22
N PRO A 52 -15.19 4.25 -9.69
CA PRO A 52 -14.90 3.44 -8.52
C PRO A 52 -15.66 3.95 -7.30
N ASN A 53 -16.18 3.03 -6.50
CA ASN A 53 -16.79 3.35 -5.21
C ASN A 53 -15.75 3.63 -4.12
N LEU A 54 -14.50 3.17 -4.34
CA LEU A 54 -13.37 3.36 -3.46
C LEU A 54 -12.07 3.26 -4.27
N PHE A 55 -11.09 4.10 -3.95
CA PHE A 55 -9.75 4.00 -4.53
C PHE A 55 -8.70 3.84 -3.43
N ILE A 56 -7.78 2.87 -3.58
CA ILE A 56 -6.71 2.58 -2.62
C ILE A 56 -5.37 3.04 -3.19
N MET A 57 -4.76 4.02 -2.55
CA MET A 57 -3.41 4.48 -2.85
C MET A 57 -2.39 3.67 -2.06
N LEU A 58 -1.51 2.96 -2.77
CA LEU A 58 -0.58 1.97 -2.20
C LEU A 58 0.85 2.51 -2.06
N GLY A 59 0.98 3.81 -1.84
CA GLY A 59 2.27 4.45 -1.62
C GLY A 59 2.81 5.20 -2.83
N ASP A 60 3.89 5.95 -2.61
CA ASP A 60 4.44 6.89 -3.57
C ASP A 60 3.38 7.86 -4.10
N ASN A 61 2.56 8.35 -3.18
CA ASN A 61 1.50 9.30 -3.49
C ASN A 61 2.05 10.66 -3.89
N VAL A 62 3.30 10.91 -3.49
CA VAL A 62 4.18 12.01 -3.89
C VAL A 62 5.64 11.55 -3.83
N TYR A 63 6.52 12.23 -4.56
CA TYR A 63 7.97 12.05 -4.53
C TYR A 63 8.58 13.23 -3.78
N GLY A 64 8.74 13.06 -2.48
CA GLY A 64 9.12 14.12 -1.56
C GLY A 64 10.34 13.79 -0.69
N ASP A 65 11.31 13.02 -1.25
CA ASP A 65 12.51 12.62 -0.50
C ASP A 65 13.20 13.83 0.14
N THR A 66 13.54 13.68 1.41
CA THR A 66 14.15 14.73 2.22
C THR A 66 15.65 14.51 2.39
N TYR A 67 16.42 15.58 2.32
CA TYR A 67 17.87 15.54 2.40
C TYR A 67 18.44 16.41 3.54
N GLY A 68 17.62 16.70 4.56
CA GLY A 68 18.04 17.50 5.70
C GLY A 68 16.92 18.19 6.45
N ASP A 69 15.78 18.39 5.79
CA ASP A 69 14.55 18.94 6.36
C ASP A 69 13.32 18.24 5.75
N ILE A 70 12.16 18.55 6.29
CA ILE A 70 10.87 17.97 5.88
C ILE A 70 10.14 18.79 4.80
N ASP A 71 10.66 19.96 4.44
CA ASP A 71 9.96 20.91 3.59
C ASP A 71 9.76 20.39 2.18
N ASN A 72 10.70 19.59 1.66
CA ASN A 72 10.54 18.99 0.35
C ASN A 72 9.30 18.08 0.28
N LEU A 73 9.06 17.26 1.30
CA LEU A 73 7.89 16.41 1.38
C LEU A 73 6.59 17.23 1.49
N ASN A 74 6.59 18.27 2.31
CA ASN A 74 5.45 19.18 2.43
C ASN A 74 5.12 19.84 1.08
N ASN A 75 6.14 20.34 0.38
CA ASN A 75 5.99 20.97 -0.94
C ASN A 75 5.45 19.98 -1.98
N ALA A 76 5.93 18.72 -1.97
CA ALA A 76 5.44 17.68 -2.85
C ALA A 76 3.93 17.42 -2.64
N TYR A 77 3.49 17.32 -1.39
CA TYR A 77 2.07 17.18 -1.06
C TYR A 77 1.23 18.39 -1.51
N GLN A 78 1.72 19.62 -1.35
CA GLN A 78 1.01 20.82 -1.84
C GLN A 78 0.86 20.81 -3.37
N LYS A 79 1.91 20.44 -4.10
CA LYS A 79 1.83 20.30 -5.57
C LYS A 79 0.84 19.22 -5.99
N GLN A 80 0.91 18.03 -5.36
CA GLN A 80 0.02 16.91 -5.67
C GLN A 80 -1.45 17.27 -5.43
N LYS A 81 -1.74 18.00 -4.36
CA LYS A 81 -3.09 18.51 -4.08
C LYS A 81 -3.62 19.33 -5.25
N LEU A 82 -2.83 20.30 -5.76
CA LEU A 82 -3.21 21.14 -6.90
C LEU A 82 -3.40 20.33 -8.18
N VAL A 83 -2.65 19.25 -8.37
CA VAL A 83 -2.83 18.35 -9.52
C VAL A 83 -4.14 17.59 -9.41
N LEU A 84 -4.43 16.96 -8.26
CA LEU A 84 -5.65 16.17 -8.06
C LEU A 84 -6.93 17.02 -8.12
N GLU A 85 -6.91 18.25 -7.62
CA GLU A 85 -8.05 19.18 -7.69
C GLU A 85 -8.54 19.43 -9.13
N LYS A 86 -7.64 19.39 -10.12
CA LYS A 86 -8.00 19.56 -11.55
C LYS A 86 -8.93 18.45 -12.04
N PHE A 87 -8.81 17.25 -11.51
CA PHE A 87 -9.59 16.09 -11.97
C PHE A 87 -10.97 15.97 -11.31
N LYS A 88 -11.24 16.72 -10.22
CA LYS A 88 -12.53 16.70 -9.52
C LYS A 88 -12.98 15.27 -9.24
N LEU A 89 -12.11 14.51 -8.56
CA LEU A 89 -12.39 13.13 -8.19
C LEU A 89 -13.46 13.10 -7.09
N ASP A 90 -14.51 12.32 -7.30
CA ASP A 90 -15.72 12.28 -6.46
C ASP A 90 -15.87 10.97 -5.66
N PHE A 91 -14.85 10.12 -5.69
CA PHE A 91 -14.80 8.88 -4.93
C PHE A 91 -13.85 8.98 -3.72
N PRO A 92 -14.12 8.22 -2.63
CA PRO A 92 -13.27 8.21 -1.45
C PRO A 92 -11.95 7.50 -1.69
N PHE A 93 -10.93 7.92 -0.93
CA PHE A 93 -9.61 7.30 -0.92
C PHE A 93 -9.32 6.61 0.40
N LEU A 94 -8.67 5.45 0.32
CA LEU A 94 -7.82 4.90 1.37
C LEU A 94 -6.38 5.04 0.92
N ALA A 95 -5.47 5.35 1.83
CA ALA A 95 -4.07 5.55 1.45
C ALA A 95 -3.10 4.99 2.48
N ILE A 96 -1.97 4.54 1.97
CA ILE A 96 -0.75 4.25 2.71
C ILE A 96 0.43 4.94 2.02
N TRP A 97 1.48 5.21 2.72
CA TRP A 97 2.74 5.65 2.14
C TRP A 97 3.59 4.51 1.61
N ASP A 98 4.56 4.87 0.75
CA ASP A 98 5.75 4.08 0.51
C ASP A 98 6.99 4.95 0.77
N ASP A 99 8.15 4.68 0.20
CA ASP A 99 9.40 5.32 0.59
C ASP A 99 9.48 6.81 0.20
N HIS A 100 8.98 7.21 -0.97
CA HIS A 100 9.04 8.58 -1.42
C HIS A 100 8.11 9.53 -0.65
N ASP A 101 6.95 9.07 -0.22
CA ASP A 101 6.06 9.86 0.64
C ASP A 101 6.26 9.56 2.15
N PHE A 102 7.01 8.54 2.51
CA PHE A 102 7.66 8.42 3.82
C PHE A 102 8.79 9.46 3.96
N GLY A 103 9.42 9.83 2.84
CA GLY A 103 10.38 10.91 2.70
C GLY A 103 11.83 10.50 2.60
N LYS A 104 12.10 9.22 2.34
CA LYS A 104 13.46 8.69 2.12
C LYS A 104 13.41 7.45 1.26
N ASN A 105 14.00 7.54 0.06
CA ASN A 105 14.10 6.40 -0.86
C ASN A 105 14.65 5.17 -0.13
N ASP A 106 13.94 4.03 -0.26
CA ASP A 106 14.20 2.78 0.46
C ASP A 106 14.35 2.96 2.00
N GLY A 107 13.72 4.00 2.59
CA GLY A 107 13.80 4.32 4.01
C GLY A 107 12.99 3.36 4.88
N GLY A 108 13.42 3.20 6.13
CA GLY A 108 12.78 2.38 7.15
C GLY A 108 12.86 3.04 8.54
N ASN A 109 12.89 2.23 9.59
CA ASN A 109 12.84 2.70 10.98
C ASN A 109 13.97 3.65 11.37
N GLU A 110 15.05 3.65 10.62
CA GLU A 110 16.21 4.54 10.82
C GLU A 110 15.95 5.98 10.35
N TYR A 111 14.86 6.24 9.60
CA TYR A 111 14.56 7.56 9.10
C TYR A 111 14.12 8.50 10.21
N ILE A 112 14.87 9.57 10.41
CA ILE A 112 14.72 10.47 11.57
C ILE A 112 13.45 11.33 11.53
N PHE A 113 12.95 11.67 10.33
CA PHE A 113 11.75 12.51 10.16
C PHE A 113 10.43 11.71 10.05
N LYS A 114 10.45 10.40 10.26
CA LYS A 114 9.26 9.54 10.07
C LYS A 114 8.01 10.01 10.80
N ASN A 115 8.15 10.60 11.98
CA ASN A 115 7.01 11.15 12.72
C ASN A 115 6.46 12.43 12.08
N SER A 116 7.34 13.30 11.58
CA SER A 116 6.94 14.50 10.84
C SER A 116 6.27 14.14 9.52
N SER A 117 6.82 13.16 8.78
CA SER A 117 6.20 12.61 7.57
C SER A 117 4.81 12.06 7.84
N LYS A 118 4.64 11.33 8.94
CA LYS A 118 3.35 10.81 9.38
C LYS A 118 2.32 11.94 9.59
N GLN A 119 2.71 13.04 10.25
CA GLN A 119 1.80 14.17 10.45
C GLN A 119 1.40 14.83 9.12
N LEU A 120 2.36 15.00 8.19
CA LEU A 120 2.07 15.52 6.86
C LEU A 120 1.11 14.61 6.09
N PHE A 121 1.33 13.30 6.12
CA PHE A 121 0.46 12.30 5.50
C PHE A 121 -0.96 12.37 6.04
N LEU A 122 -1.13 12.31 7.37
CA LEU A 122 -2.43 12.35 8.02
C LEU A 122 -3.22 13.62 7.67
N LYS A 123 -2.52 14.76 7.67
CA LYS A 123 -3.10 16.05 7.28
C LYS A 123 -3.49 16.09 5.80
N TYR A 124 -2.62 15.63 4.92
CA TYR A 124 -2.87 15.62 3.46
C TYR A 124 -4.10 14.80 3.10
N TRP A 125 -4.19 13.57 3.63
CA TRP A 125 -5.30 12.66 3.40
C TRP A 125 -6.53 12.98 4.24
N LYS A 126 -6.51 14.07 5.02
CA LYS A 126 -7.62 14.52 5.90
C LYS A 126 -8.13 13.40 6.80
N ILE A 127 -7.20 12.64 7.36
CA ILE A 127 -7.56 11.58 8.30
C ILE A 127 -8.16 12.23 9.54
N PRO A 128 -9.33 11.76 10.05
CA PRO A 128 -9.95 12.31 11.26
C PRO A 128 -9.01 12.26 12.47
N GLU A 129 -9.01 13.29 13.30
CA GLU A 129 -8.09 13.41 14.45
C GLU A 129 -8.31 12.35 15.53
N ASP A 130 -9.51 11.76 15.58
CA ASP A 130 -9.88 10.64 16.45
C ASP A 130 -9.44 9.26 15.90
N ASP A 131 -8.87 9.21 14.68
CA ASP A 131 -8.33 7.97 14.12
C ASP A 131 -7.12 7.46 14.93
N ASN A 132 -7.10 6.16 15.16
CA ASN A 132 -6.03 5.50 15.91
C ASN A 132 -4.62 5.75 15.34
N ARG A 133 -4.49 6.11 14.06
CA ARG A 133 -3.22 6.45 13.44
C ARG A 133 -2.56 7.70 14.02
N TYR A 134 -3.32 8.60 14.63
CA TYR A 134 -2.74 9.72 15.39
C TYR A 134 -2.11 9.29 16.70
N GLN A 135 -2.67 8.25 17.35
CA GLN A 135 -2.30 7.81 18.71
C GLN A 135 -1.22 6.72 18.74
N ARG A 136 -0.92 6.07 17.64
CA ARG A 136 0.01 4.94 17.57
C ARG A 136 1.09 5.15 16.53
N ASP A 137 2.14 4.36 16.60
CA ASP A 137 3.19 4.29 15.59
C ASP A 137 2.70 3.64 14.29
N GLY A 138 3.16 4.17 13.15
CA GLY A 138 2.81 3.70 11.82
C GLY A 138 1.43 4.13 11.32
N LEU A 139 1.13 3.79 10.06
CA LEU A 139 -0.08 4.17 9.35
C LEU A 139 -0.99 3.00 8.97
N TYR A 140 -0.65 1.76 9.38
CA TYR A 140 -1.47 0.57 9.10
C TYR A 140 -2.89 0.71 9.65
N PHE A 141 -3.89 0.15 8.96
CA PHE A 141 -5.28 0.22 9.41
C PHE A 141 -6.16 -0.85 8.78
N GLU A 142 -7.37 -0.98 9.31
CA GLU A 142 -8.44 -1.83 8.82
C GLU A 142 -9.62 -0.98 8.35
N LYS A 143 -10.24 -1.39 7.25
CA LYS A 143 -11.55 -0.91 6.80
C LYS A 143 -12.46 -2.09 6.53
N ILE A 144 -13.65 -2.07 7.13
CA ILE A 144 -14.70 -3.05 6.85
C ILE A 144 -15.74 -2.42 5.93
N LEU A 145 -16.11 -3.14 4.88
CA LEU A 145 -17.22 -2.82 4.00
C LEU A 145 -18.27 -3.92 4.19
N ASN A 146 -19.46 -3.51 4.62
CA ASN A 146 -20.59 -4.42 4.81
C ASN A 146 -21.55 -4.27 3.64
N PHE A 147 -21.93 -5.38 3.03
CA PHE A 147 -22.90 -5.48 1.97
C PHE A 147 -24.05 -6.39 2.43
N GLU A 148 -25.18 -6.36 1.74
CA GLU A 148 -26.33 -7.19 2.05
C GLU A 148 -25.97 -8.71 2.10
N HIS A 149 -25.08 -9.14 1.21
CA HIS A 149 -24.72 -10.55 1.05
C HIS A 149 -23.22 -10.83 1.30
N GLY A 150 -22.53 -10.00 2.07
CA GLY A 150 -21.13 -10.27 2.38
C GLY A 150 -20.38 -9.11 3.01
N THR A 151 -19.21 -9.44 3.50
CA THR A 151 -18.32 -8.53 4.20
C THR A 151 -16.94 -8.56 3.54
N VAL A 152 -16.41 -7.38 3.22
CA VAL A 152 -15.03 -7.21 2.73
C VAL A 152 -14.20 -6.52 3.80
N GLN A 153 -13.10 -7.16 4.20
CA GLN A 153 -12.10 -6.57 5.07
C GLN A 153 -10.92 -6.09 4.23
N ILE A 154 -10.57 -4.82 4.36
CA ILE A 154 -9.37 -4.23 3.76
C ILE A 154 -8.37 -4.00 4.88
N LEU A 155 -7.23 -4.68 4.84
CA LEU A 155 -6.11 -4.51 5.76
C LEU A 155 -4.96 -3.85 5.01
N ILE A 156 -4.58 -2.65 5.43
CA ILE A 156 -3.48 -1.90 4.83
C ILE A 156 -2.28 -1.96 5.76
N LEU A 157 -1.16 -2.47 5.24
CA LEU A 157 0.08 -2.66 5.99
C LEU A 157 1.02 -1.47 5.78
N ASP A 158 1.69 -1.06 6.86
CA ASP A 158 2.77 -0.09 6.82
C ASP A 158 4.11 -0.83 6.76
N THR A 159 4.76 -0.78 5.60
CA THR A 159 6.03 -1.45 5.34
C THR A 159 7.24 -0.52 5.53
N ARG A 160 7.06 0.66 6.13
CA ARG A 160 8.11 1.67 6.31
C ARG A 160 8.45 1.94 7.76
N TYR A 161 7.47 2.30 8.57
CA TYR A 161 7.70 2.86 9.91
C TYR A 161 8.53 1.98 10.83
N PHE A 162 8.35 0.67 10.77
CA PHE A 162 9.02 -0.33 11.62
C PHE A 162 10.12 -1.10 10.90
N ARG A 163 10.19 -0.98 9.58
CA ARG A 163 11.06 -1.82 8.76
C ARG A 163 12.53 -1.62 9.12
N SER A 164 13.20 -2.73 9.39
CA SER A 164 14.64 -2.75 9.60
C SER A 164 15.38 -2.38 8.31
N SER A 165 16.59 -1.82 8.46
CA SER A 165 17.45 -1.49 7.32
C SER A 165 17.71 -2.72 6.44
N LEU A 166 17.74 -2.48 5.11
CA LEU A 166 17.95 -3.49 4.09
C LEU A 166 19.41 -3.95 4.04
N LEU A 167 19.62 -5.22 3.73
CA LEU A 167 20.95 -5.79 3.49
C LEU A 167 21.39 -5.46 2.07
N LYS A 168 22.39 -4.57 1.92
CA LYS A 168 22.94 -4.19 0.63
C LYS A 168 23.96 -5.20 0.12
N ASN A 169 23.89 -5.50 -1.18
CA ASN A 169 25.00 -6.20 -1.86
C ASN A 169 26.16 -5.23 -2.06
N GLN A 170 27.33 -5.59 -1.56
CA GLN A 170 28.55 -4.78 -1.72
C GLN A 170 29.22 -4.95 -3.10
N LYS A 171 28.82 -5.97 -3.86
CA LYS A 171 29.35 -6.19 -5.21
C LYS A 171 28.64 -5.29 -6.22
N THR A 172 29.37 -4.86 -7.25
CA THR A 172 28.78 -4.16 -8.39
C THR A 172 27.63 -4.98 -8.96
N VAL A 173 26.45 -4.38 -9.03
CA VAL A 173 25.24 -5.01 -9.56
C VAL A 173 24.99 -4.48 -10.97
N LYS A 174 24.57 -5.35 -11.87
CA LYS A 174 24.16 -4.95 -13.23
C LYS A 174 23.05 -3.91 -13.15
N ASN A 175 23.15 -2.85 -13.94
CA ASN A 175 22.14 -1.80 -14.00
C ASN A 175 20.71 -2.39 -14.19
N GLY A 176 19.74 -1.86 -13.46
CA GLY A 176 18.34 -2.29 -13.53
C GLY A 176 17.98 -3.53 -12.70
N MET A 177 18.92 -4.13 -11.95
CA MET A 177 18.65 -5.32 -11.13
C MET A 177 18.41 -5.02 -9.63
N GLY A 178 18.65 -3.76 -9.18
CA GLY A 178 18.66 -3.42 -7.74
C GLY A 178 19.87 -4.03 -7.01
N HIS A 179 19.98 -3.77 -5.71
CA HIS A 179 21.17 -4.15 -4.94
C HIS A 179 20.88 -4.72 -3.55
N TYR A 180 19.64 -5.13 -3.27
CA TYR A 180 19.27 -5.69 -1.97
C TYR A 180 19.29 -7.22 -1.99
N LEU A 181 19.77 -7.78 -0.88
CA LEU A 181 19.84 -9.20 -0.64
C LEU A 181 18.78 -9.63 0.38
N PRO A 182 18.35 -10.90 0.34
CA PRO A 182 17.57 -11.47 1.43
C PRO A 182 18.37 -11.46 2.74
N ASP A 183 17.77 -10.97 3.82
CA ASP A 183 18.34 -10.96 5.16
C ASP A 183 17.61 -11.98 6.05
N TYR A 184 18.32 -13.02 6.47
CA TYR A 184 17.76 -14.11 7.28
C TYR A 184 17.91 -13.88 8.80
N ASP A 185 18.42 -12.72 9.22
CA ASP A 185 18.51 -12.39 10.65
C ASP A 185 17.11 -12.32 11.26
N LEU A 186 16.86 -13.16 12.25
CA LEU A 186 15.57 -13.23 12.97
C LEU A 186 15.24 -11.97 13.79
N LYS A 187 16.20 -11.09 14.00
CA LYS A 187 16.00 -9.80 14.67
C LYS A 187 15.44 -8.72 13.71
N LYS A 188 15.56 -8.95 12.42
CA LYS A 188 15.06 -8.04 11.39
C LYS A 188 13.55 -8.19 11.21
N THR A 189 12.89 -7.08 10.95
CA THR A 189 11.43 -7.06 10.81
C THR A 189 10.99 -6.12 9.69
N MET A 190 9.89 -6.46 9.04
CA MET A 190 9.14 -5.59 8.12
C MET A 190 8.10 -4.75 8.88
N LEU A 191 7.27 -5.41 9.68
CA LEU A 191 6.10 -4.78 10.30
C LEU A 191 6.30 -4.39 11.77
N GLY A 192 7.38 -4.85 12.42
CA GLY A 192 7.57 -4.66 13.86
C GLY A 192 6.55 -5.44 14.72
N LYS A 193 6.86 -5.58 16.01
CA LYS A 193 6.05 -6.40 16.92
C LYS A 193 4.62 -5.90 17.09
N ILE A 194 4.44 -4.57 17.11
CA ILE A 194 3.13 -3.95 17.39
C ILE A 194 2.18 -4.19 16.21
N GLN A 195 2.62 -3.91 14.99
CA GLN A 195 1.80 -4.14 13.81
C GLN A 195 1.53 -5.63 13.58
N TRP A 196 2.50 -6.52 13.84
CA TRP A 196 2.25 -7.97 13.80
C TRP A 196 1.15 -8.41 14.76
N LYS A 197 1.16 -7.91 15.99
CA LYS A 197 0.11 -8.22 16.99
C LYS A 197 -1.26 -7.75 16.50
N TRP A 198 -1.33 -6.55 15.95
CA TRP A 198 -2.55 -6.01 15.36
C TRP A 198 -3.03 -6.85 14.18
N LEU A 199 -2.14 -7.19 13.23
CA LEU A 199 -2.49 -7.96 12.05
C LEU A 199 -3.04 -9.35 12.41
N ILE A 200 -2.38 -10.05 13.33
CA ILE A 200 -2.85 -11.36 13.80
C ILE A 200 -4.28 -11.25 14.35
N LYS A 201 -4.54 -10.26 15.20
CA LYS A 201 -5.89 -10.03 15.74
C LYS A 201 -6.91 -9.63 14.67
N ALA A 202 -6.53 -8.80 13.71
CA ALA A 202 -7.41 -8.39 12.62
C ALA A 202 -7.80 -9.58 11.70
N LEU A 203 -6.88 -10.53 11.53
CA LEU A 203 -7.12 -11.74 10.72
C LEU A 203 -8.04 -12.77 11.40
N GLU A 204 -8.32 -12.65 12.71
CA GLU A 204 -9.31 -13.49 13.41
C GLU A 204 -10.75 -13.15 13.02
N ARG A 205 -10.99 -11.99 12.42
CA ARG A 205 -12.33 -11.58 11.97
C ARG A 205 -12.82 -12.50 10.86
N GLU A 206 -14.02 -13.01 11.02
CA GLU A 206 -14.73 -13.73 9.95
C GLU A 206 -15.26 -12.74 8.92
N VAL A 207 -14.90 -12.94 7.65
CA VAL A 207 -15.30 -12.10 6.50
C VAL A 207 -15.33 -12.95 5.23
N ASP A 208 -16.07 -12.53 4.21
CA ASP A 208 -16.17 -13.27 2.95
C ASP A 208 -14.97 -13.04 2.04
N VAL A 209 -14.47 -11.82 2.01
CA VAL A 209 -13.31 -11.43 1.21
C VAL A 209 -12.36 -10.57 2.04
N ARG A 210 -11.08 -10.82 1.89
CA ARG A 210 -10.02 -10.04 2.52
C ARG A 210 -9.08 -9.46 1.48
N VAL A 211 -8.90 -8.15 1.50
CA VAL A 211 -7.91 -7.44 0.69
C VAL A 211 -6.76 -7.01 1.59
N ILE A 212 -5.55 -7.42 1.24
CA ILE A 212 -4.32 -7.01 1.92
C ILE A 212 -3.59 -6.02 1.02
N GLY A 213 -3.56 -4.76 1.41
CA GLY A 213 -2.74 -3.73 0.76
C GLY A 213 -1.37 -3.64 1.41
N THR A 214 -0.34 -3.70 0.59
CA THR A 214 1.06 -3.51 1.02
C THR A 214 1.75 -2.62 0.00
N SER A 215 2.58 -1.65 0.43
CA SER A 215 3.18 -0.72 -0.52
C SER A 215 4.19 -1.42 -1.42
N ILE A 216 4.97 -2.36 -0.90
CA ILE A 216 5.97 -3.14 -1.65
C ILE A 216 5.48 -4.55 -1.96
N GLN A 217 6.05 -5.18 -2.99
CA GLN A 217 5.62 -6.46 -3.52
C GLN A 217 5.87 -7.64 -2.57
N LEU A 218 4.82 -8.45 -2.35
CA LEU A 218 4.88 -9.64 -1.48
C LEU A 218 5.45 -10.88 -2.20
N LEU A 219 5.01 -11.13 -3.44
CA LEU A 219 5.33 -12.38 -4.13
C LEU A 219 6.48 -12.26 -5.14
N ALA A 220 6.74 -11.04 -5.62
CA ALA A 220 7.77 -10.81 -6.64
C ALA A 220 9.15 -11.30 -6.22
N GLU A 221 9.79 -11.99 -7.14
CA GLU A 221 11.16 -12.50 -7.04
C GLU A 221 11.93 -12.22 -8.35
N GLY A 222 13.19 -12.55 -8.39
CA GLY A 222 14.00 -12.40 -9.61
C GLY A 222 14.63 -11.02 -9.81
N HIS A 223 14.25 -10.02 -9.01
CA HIS A 223 14.93 -8.72 -8.95
C HIS A 223 15.58 -8.48 -7.58
N ARG A 224 16.42 -7.46 -7.47
CA ARG A 224 17.12 -7.08 -6.23
C ARG A 224 16.74 -5.67 -5.76
N TRP A 225 15.60 -5.16 -6.19
CA TRP A 225 14.96 -3.99 -5.64
C TRP A 225 14.28 -4.33 -4.31
N GLU A 226 13.81 -3.36 -3.60
CA GLU A 226 13.08 -3.57 -2.36
C GLU A 226 11.84 -4.46 -2.59
N ARG A 227 11.55 -5.34 -1.64
CA ARG A 227 10.40 -6.25 -1.63
C ARG A 227 10.31 -7.00 -0.31
N TRP A 228 9.22 -7.67 -0.05
CA TRP A 228 9.09 -8.58 1.10
C TRP A 228 10.15 -9.70 1.12
N GLY A 229 10.61 -10.12 -0.03
CA GLY A 229 11.70 -11.10 -0.18
C GLY A 229 13.03 -10.68 0.45
N ASN A 230 13.24 -9.40 0.79
CA ASN A 230 14.39 -8.94 1.55
C ASN A 230 14.34 -9.38 3.03
N PHE A 231 13.15 -9.72 3.54
CA PHE A 231 12.94 -10.26 4.89
C PHE A 231 12.25 -11.63 4.81
N PRO A 232 12.96 -12.71 4.40
CA PRO A 232 12.36 -14.01 4.09
C PRO A 232 11.58 -14.63 5.24
N ASN A 233 12.05 -14.43 6.48
CA ASN A 233 11.38 -14.93 7.67
C ASN A 233 10.03 -14.26 7.91
N GLU A 234 9.95 -12.96 7.75
CA GLU A 234 8.71 -12.19 7.88
C GLU A 234 7.75 -12.47 6.72
N ARG A 235 8.26 -12.54 5.48
CA ARG A 235 7.47 -12.95 4.31
C ARG A 235 6.84 -14.33 4.51
N LYS A 236 7.63 -15.32 4.93
CA LYS A 236 7.15 -16.67 5.21
C LYS A 236 6.09 -16.68 6.31
N LYS A 237 6.30 -15.87 7.35
CA LYS A 237 5.32 -15.70 8.44
C LYS A 237 4.00 -15.15 7.93
N LEU A 238 4.02 -14.08 7.10
CA LEU A 238 2.82 -13.49 6.51
C LEU A 238 2.09 -14.51 5.64
N LEU A 239 2.79 -15.15 4.69
CA LEU A 239 2.19 -16.15 3.81
C LEU A 239 1.53 -17.32 4.58
N LYS A 240 2.20 -17.82 5.61
CA LYS A 240 1.62 -18.86 6.48
C LYS A 240 0.38 -18.40 7.23
N LEU A 241 0.37 -17.15 7.66
CA LEU A 241 -0.76 -16.56 8.36
C LEU A 241 -1.96 -16.40 7.43
N LEU A 242 -1.75 -15.86 6.22
CA LEU A 242 -2.79 -15.72 5.22
C LEU A 242 -3.34 -17.08 4.76
N ALA A 243 -2.49 -18.10 4.60
CA ALA A 243 -2.93 -19.44 4.23
C ALA A 243 -3.84 -20.10 5.29
N LYS A 244 -3.69 -19.73 6.57
CA LYS A 244 -4.57 -20.23 7.65
C LYS A 244 -5.97 -19.60 7.64
N THR A 245 -6.13 -18.46 6.98
CA THR A 245 -7.43 -17.79 6.82
C THR A 245 -8.17 -18.28 5.56
N SER A 246 -7.88 -19.50 5.10
CA SER A 246 -8.23 -20.08 3.79
C SER A 246 -9.72 -20.26 3.52
N ASN A 247 -10.58 -20.16 4.53
CA ASN A 247 -12.04 -20.13 4.30
C ASN A 247 -12.50 -18.83 3.63
N ASN A 248 -11.64 -17.81 3.61
CA ASN A 248 -11.91 -16.50 3.05
C ASN A 248 -11.10 -16.30 1.77
N LYS A 249 -11.67 -15.61 0.81
CA LYS A 249 -10.91 -15.19 -0.38
C LYS A 249 -9.93 -14.10 0.03
N VAL A 250 -8.64 -14.35 -0.14
CA VAL A 250 -7.57 -13.37 0.14
C VAL A 250 -7.00 -12.84 -1.16
N ILE A 251 -7.02 -11.53 -1.32
CA ILE A 251 -6.43 -10.81 -2.44
C ILE A 251 -5.32 -9.94 -1.86
N VAL A 252 -4.13 -9.98 -2.45
CA VAL A 252 -3.01 -9.10 -2.09
C VAL A 252 -2.77 -8.12 -3.22
N ILE A 253 -2.74 -6.84 -2.88
CA ILE A 253 -2.43 -5.74 -3.80
C ILE A 253 -1.18 -5.00 -3.34
N SER A 254 -0.35 -4.57 -4.29
CA SER A 254 0.91 -3.86 -3.99
C SER A 254 1.24 -2.79 -5.03
N GLY A 255 2.16 -1.90 -4.67
CA GLY A 255 2.67 -0.79 -5.48
C GLY A 255 4.17 -0.90 -5.80
N ASP A 256 4.88 0.23 -5.72
CA ASP A 256 6.33 0.45 -5.83
C ASP A 256 6.93 0.27 -7.24
N ARG A 257 6.70 -0.84 -7.92
CA ARG A 257 7.55 -1.27 -9.06
C ARG A 257 7.19 -0.68 -10.43
N HIS A 258 6.23 0.24 -10.51
CA HIS A 258 5.79 0.88 -11.78
C HIS A 258 5.41 -0.14 -12.87
N LEU A 259 4.97 -1.32 -12.46
CA LEU A 259 4.56 -2.41 -13.34
C LEU A 259 3.18 -2.90 -12.91
N GLY A 260 2.29 -3.02 -13.88
CA GLY A 260 1.04 -3.74 -13.73
C GLY A 260 1.23 -5.24 -14.06
N GLY A 261 0.64 -6.14 -13.27
CA GLY A 261 0.70 -7.59 -13.49
C GLY A 261 -0.55 -8.29 -13.02
#